data_2bbaf00343afd8533ab4b2d47292f305
#
_entry.id   2bbaf00343afd8533ab4b2d47292f305
#
_cell.length_a   1.000
_cell.length_b   1.000
_cell.length_c   1.000
_cell.angle_alpha   90.00
_cell.angle_beta   90.00
_cell.angle_gamma   90.00
#
_symmetry.space_group_name_H-M   'P 1'
#
loop_
_entity.id
_entity.type
_entity.pdbx_description
1 polymer ?
#
loop_
_entity_poly.entity_id
_entity_poly.type
_entity_poly.pdbx_seq_one_letter_code
_entity_poly.pdbx_strand_id
1 'polypeptide(L)'
;MRTAIAALLALTATAAGAAEPADAGRRIFAQVCSACHANDLSEAPQVKQPEMWAPRIAKGRETLYRSALEGFVGPTGEEMPPRGAQPDLTDDEVRAAVDYILSITMQKGTSP
;
A
#
# COMPACT_ATOMS: atom_id res chain seq x y z
N MET A 1 41.82 51.64 0.08
CA MET A 1 41.14 50.66 -0.74
C MET A 1 40.50 49.64 0.17
N ARG A 2 39.20 49.68 0.30
CA ARG A 2 38.45 48.72 1.13
C ARG A 2 37.77 47.76 0.17
N THR A 3 38.25 46.52 0.09
CA THR A 3 37.61 45.45 -0.66
C THR A 3 36.54 44.82 0.24
N ALA A 4 35.28 45.08 -0.10
CA ALA A 4 34.14 44.42 0.53
C ALA A 4 34.02 43.02 -0.07
N ILE A 5 34.23 42.01 0.74
CA ILE A 5 33.95 40.60 0.39
C ILE A 5 32.50 40.39 0.68
N ALA A 6 31.67 40.30 -0.37
CA ALA A 6 30.29 39.90 -0.26
C ALA A 6 30.25 38.37 -0.06
N ALA A 7 29.92 37.95 1.13
CA ALA A 7 29.66 36.55 1.40
C ALA A 7 28.29 36.17 0.81
N LEU A 8 28.29 35.39 -0.26
CA LEU A 8 27.08 34.81 -0.83
C LEU A 8 26.63 33.66 0.07
N LEU A 9 25.62 33.89 0.88
CA LEU A 9 24.95 32.78 1.58
C LEU A 9 24.12 32.01 0.53
N ALA A 10 24.63 30.84 0.15
CA ALA A 10 23.84 29.91 -0.62
C ALA A 10 22.80 29.27 0.30
N LEU A 11 21.54 29.66 0.14
CA LEU A 11 20.41 28.99 0.76
C LEU A 11 20.21 27.65 0.04
N THR A 12 20.69 26.57 0.65
CA THR A 12 20.36 25.23 0.19
C THR A 12 18.94 24.91 0.67
N ALA A 13 17.97 25.07 -0.23
CA ALA A 13 16.65 24.55 0.01
C ALA A 13 16.72 23.02 0.00
N THR A 14 16.64 22.41 1.19
CA THR A 14 16.39 20.98 1.28
C THR A 14 14.95 20.74 0.86
N ALA A 15 14.75 20.23 -0.34
CA ALA A 15 13.46 19.74 -0.74
C ALA A 15 13.12 18.55 0.18
N ALA A 16 12.08 18.71 1.02
CA ALA A 16 11.48 17.60 1.73
C ALA A 16 10.89 16.67 0.65
N GLY A 17 11.57 15.56 0.36
CA GLY A 17 11.09 14.59 -0.62
C GLY A 17 9.71 14.09 -0.23
N ALA A 18 8.78 14.02 -1.18
CA ALA A 18 7.52 13.31 -1.01
C ALA A 18 7.83 11.85 -0.61
N ALA A 19 7.06 11.31 0.36
CA ALA A 19 7.22 9.92 0.76
C ALA A 19 7.10 9.01 -0.46
N GLU A 20 8.03 8.06 -0.61
CA GLU A 20 7.99 7.08 -1.68
C GLU A 20 6.66 6.30 -1.64
N PRO A 21 6.05 5.96 -2.80
CA PRO A 21 4.80 5.19 -2.84
C PRO A 21 4.84 3.89 -2.05
N ALA A 22 5.99 3.20 -2.03
CA ALA A 22 6.18 1.98 -1.24
C ALA A 22 6.07 2.24 0.27
N ASP A 23 6.58 3.35 0.76
CA ASP A 23 6.46 3.74 2.17
C ASP A 23 5.03 4.12 2.53
N ALA A 24 4.33 4.80 1.63
CA ALA A 24 2.91 5.11 1.80
C ALA A 24 2.08 3.82 1.88
N GLY A 25 2.31 2.87 0.98
CA GLY A 25 1.62 1.59 0.96
C GLY A 25 1.83 0.81 2.25
N ARG A 26 3.06 0.73 2.74
CA ARG A 26 3.38 0.06 4.00
C ARG A 26 2.67 0.71 5.19
N ARG A 27 2.69 2.03 5.25
CA ARG A 27 2.04 2.78 6.34
C ARG A 27 0.53 2.55 6.35
N ILE A 28 -0.11 2.65 5.20
CA ILE A 28 -1.55 2.45 5.07
C ILE A 28 -1.92 1.00 5.38
N PHE A 29 -1.15 0.05 4.89
CA PHE A 29 -1.33 -1.35 5.26
C PHE A 29 -1.31 -1.54 6.78
N ALA A 30 -0.30 -1.01 7.46
CA ALA A 30 -0.16 -1.14 8.91
C ALA A 30 -1.31 -0.49 9.68
N GLN A 31 -1.82 0.64 9.20
CA GLN A 31 -2.87 1.41 9.87
C GLN A 31 -4.28 0.90 9.58
N VAL A 32 -4.51 0.35 8.41
CA VAL A 32 -5.85 0.03 7.92
C VAL A 32 -5.99 -1.44 7.53
N CYS A 33 -5.25 -1.89 6.54
CA CYS A 33 -5.45 -3.19 5.89
C CYS A 33 -5.11 -4.36 6.81
N SER A 34 -4.12 -4.20 7.68
CA SER A 34 -3.66 -5.21 8.62
C SER A 34 -4.73 -5.70 9.59
N ALA A 35 -5.74 -4.88 9.87
CA ALA A 35 -6.84 -5.25 10.75
C ALA A 35 -7.57 -6.52 10.29
N CYS A 36 -7.61 -6.76 8.99
CA CYS A 36 -8.20 -7.96 8.41
C CYS A 36 -7.16 -8.88 7.75
N HIS A 37 -6.18 -8.31 7.03
CA HIS A 37 -5.21 -9.08 6.24
C HIS A 37 -3.99 -9.56 7.02
N ALA A 38 -3.82 -9.13 8.27
CA ALA A 38 -2.82 -9.61 9.21
C ALA A 38 -3.45 -10.01 10.55
N ASN A 39 -4.60 -10.64 10.49
CA ASN A 39 -5.40 -11.03 11.66
C ASN A 39 -5.98 -12.43 11.45
N ASP A 40 -5.46 -13.40 12.19
CA ASP A 40 -5.84 -14.81 12.07
C ASP A 40 -7.32 -15.10 12.39
N LEU A 41 -8.01 -14.16 13.01
CA LEU A 41 -9.44 -14.29 13.31
C LEU A 41 -10.31 -13.79 12.14
N SER A 42 -9.69 -13.18 11.13
CA SER A 42 -10.37 -12.69 9.93
C SER A 42 -10.37 -13.77 8.85
N GLU A 43 -11.45 -13.84 8.08
CA GLU A 43 -11.56 -14.67 6.88
C GLU A 43 -10.91 -14.04 5.64
N ALA A 44 -10.42 -12.82 5.76
CA ALA A 44 -9.68 -12.16 4.68
C ALA A 44 -8.41 -12.95 4.32
N PRO A 45 -7.95 -12.88 3.07
CA PRO A 45 -6.69 -13.50 2.69
C PRO A 45 -5.54 -12.90 3.50
N GLN A 46 -4.79 -13.75 4.18
CA GLN A 46 -3.75 -13.36 5.11
C GLN A 46 -2.42 -13.15 4.40
N VAL A 47 -1.74 -12.06 4.68
CA VAL A 47 -0.45 -11.74 4.04
C VAL A 47 0.64 -12.77 4.32
N LYS A 48 0.54 -13.51 5.42
CA LYS A 48 1.47 -14.60 5.75
C LYS A 48 1.16 -15.94 5.05
N GLN A 49 0.04 -16.02 4.32
CA GLN A 49 -0.41 -17.20 3.60
C GLN A 49 -0.46 -16.93 2.10
N PRO A 50 0.68 -17.01 1.40
CA PRO A 50 0.76 -16.70 -0.03
C PRO A 50 -0.20 -17.51 -0.89
N GLU A 51 -0.50 -18.74 -0.49
CA GLU A 51 -1.44 -19.62 -1.17
C GLU A 51 -2.86 -19.05 -1.25
N MET A 52 -3.26 -18.22 -0.29
CA MET A 52 -4.55 -17.51 -0.35
C MET A 52 -4.53 -16.39 -1.40
N TRP A 53 -3.36 -15.86 -1.72
CA TRP A 53 -3.21 -14.76 -2.67
C TRP A 53 -3.01 -15.23 -4.10
N ALA A 54 -2.42 -16.39 -4.32
CA ALA A 54 -2.10 -16.89 -5.66
C ALA A 54 -3.28 -16.85 -6.65
N PRO A 55 -4.48 -17.37 -6.33
CA PRO A 55 -5.63 -17.28 -7.24
C PRO A 55 -6.16 -15.86 -7.41
N ARG A 56 -5.95 -14.99 -6.43
CA ARG A 56 -6.33 -13.58 -6.52
C ARG A 56 -5.39 -12.80 -7.41
N ILE A 57 -4.09 -13.00 -7.23
CA ILE A 57 -3.03 -12.40 -8.08
C ILE A 57 -3.21 -12.79 -9.54
N ALA A 58 -3.64 -14.02 -9.80
CA ALA A 58 -3.91 -14.50 -11.16
C ALA A 58 -5.01 -13.71 -11.90
N LYS A 59 -5.89 -13.01 -11.17
CA LYS A 59 -6.91 -12.13 -11.76
C LYS A 59 -6.34 -10.82 -12.31
N GLY A 60 -5.11 -10.49 -11.98
CA GLY A 60 -4.43 -9.29 -12.41
C GLY A 60 -4.52 -8.14 -11.40
N ARG A 61 -3.49 -7.30 -11.41
CA ARG A 61 -3.33 -6.17 -10.47
C ARG A 61 -4.50 -5.18 -10.52
N GLU A 62 -4.97 -4.84 -11.70
CA GLU A 62 -6.09 -3.90 -11.86
C GLU A 62 -7.39 -4.41 -11.23
N THR A 63 -7.64 -5.72 -11.29
CA THR A 63 -8.78 -6.33 -10.61
C THR A 63 -8.66 -6.20 -9.09
N LEU A 64 -7.46 -6.38 -8.55
CA LEU A 64 -7.20 -6.24 -7.12
C LEU A 64 -7.35 -4.78 -6.66
N TYR A 65 -6.87 -3.83 -7.44
CA TYR A 65 -7.11 -2.40 -7.16
C TYR A 65 -8.60 -2.09 -7.08
N ARG A 66 -9.36 -2.55 -8.06
CA ARG A 66 -10.81 -2.33 -8.11
C ARG A 66 -11.50 -2.93 -6.90
N SER A 67 -11.16 -4.16 -6.52
CA SER A 67 -11.72 -4.82 -5.34
C SER A 67 -11.44 -4.05 -4.06
N ALA A 68 -10.25 -3.51 -3.91
CA ALA A 68 -9.89 -2.71 -2.74
C ALA A 68 -10.58 -1.33 -2.74
N LEU A 69 -10.74 -0.71 -3.91
CA LEU A 69 -11.39 0.60 -4.06
C LEU A 69 -12.91 0.53 -3.87
N GLU A 70 -13.54 -0.44 -4.50
CA GLU A 70 -15.01 -0.54 -4.60
C GLU A 70 -15.61 -1.51 -3.58
N GLY A 71 -14.76 -2.30 -2.91
CA GLY A 71 -15.19 -3.40 -2.07
C GLY A 71 -15.37 -4.70 -2.85
N PHE A 72 -15.46 -5.79 -2.13
CA PHE A 72 -15.56 -7.12 -2.71
C PHE A 72 -16.33 -8.04 -1.77
N VAL A 73 -17.21 -8.86 -2.34
CA VAL A 73 -17.89 -9.94 -1.62
C VAL A 73 -17.37 -11.26 -2.18
N GLY A 74 -16.81 -12.08 -1.30
CA GLY A 74 -16.28 -13.39 -1.65
C GLY A 74 -17.37 -14.44 -1.86
N PRO A 75 -17.01 -15.62 -2.38
CA PRO A 75 -17.96 -16.68 -2.71
C PRO A 75 -18.68 -17.27 -1.50
N THR A 76 -18.13 -17.14 -0.31
CA THR A 76 -18.73 -17.61 0.96
C THR A 76 -19.40 -16.49 1.75
N GLY A 77 -19.52 -15.30 1.16
CA GLY A 77 -20.21 -14.14 1.76
C GLY A 77 -19.31 -13.25 2.60
N GLU A 78 -18.01 -13.55 2.72
CA GLU A 78 -17.06 -12.67 3.36
C GLU A 78 -16.93 -11.37 2.57
N GLU A 79 -16.88 -10.25 3.27
CA GLU A 79 -16.92 -8.94 2.63
C GLU A 79 -15.67 -8.13 2.96
N MET A 80 -15.06 -7.58 1.91
CA MET A 80 -14.10 -6.50 2.04
C MET A 80 -14.79 -5.17 1.82
N PRO A 81 -14.84 -4.27 2.82
CA PRO A 81 -15.44 -2.96 2.62
C PRO A 81 -14.59 -2.11 1.67
N PRO A 82 -15.20 -1.18 0.92
CA PRO A 82 -14.46 -0.24 0.09
C PRO A 82 -13.38 0.50 0.91
N ARG A 83 -12.17 0.56 0.37
CA ARG A 83 -11.02 1.29 0.96
C ARG A 83 -10.69 0.82 2.39
N GLY A 84 -10.97 -0.43 2.73
CA GLY A 84 -10.80 -0.93 4.09
C GLY A 84 -11.63 -0.19 5.13
N ALA A 85 -12.82 0.29 4.75
CA ALA A 85 -13.72 1.11 5.56
C ALA A 85 -13.17 2.51 5.93
N GLN A 86 -12.19 3.00 5.16
CA GLN A 86 -11.60 4.34 5.32
C GLN A 86 -11.90 5.21 4.09
N PRO A 87 -13.06 5.90 4.06
CA PRO A 87 -13.51 6.63 2.88
C PRO A 87 -12.60 7.81 2.49
N ASP A 88 -11.77 8.28 3.41
CA ASP A 88 -10.86 9.40 3.17
C ASP A 88 -9.56 9.00 2.46
N LEU A 89 -9.27 7.72 2.32
CA LEU A 89 -8.12 7.28 1.54
C LEU A 89 -8.30 7.64 0.06
N THR A 90 -7.26 8.19 -0.53
CA THR A 90 -7.23 8.45 -1.97
C THR A 90 -7.08 7.13 -2.75
N ASP A 91 -7.43 7.17 -4.02
CA ASP A 91 -7.23 6.02 -4.92
C ASP A 91 -5.77 5.58 -4.98
N ASP A 92 -4.84 6.55 -5.05
CA ASP A 92 -3.41 6.26 -5.09
C ASP A 92 -2.91 5.64 -3.79
N GLU A 93 -3.42 6.08 -2.65
CA GLU A 93 -3.11 5.48 -1.35
C GLU A 93 -3.59 4.04 -1.27
N VAL A 94 -4.79 3.76 -1.72
CA VAL A 94 -5.32 2.39 -1.75
C VAL A 94 -4.51 1.51 -2.70
N ARG A 95 -4.19 1.99 -3.90
CA ARG A 95 -3.32 1.26 -4.85
C ARG A 95 -1.95 0.98 -4.26
N ALA A 96 -1.34 1.96 -3.59
CA ALA A 96 -0.05 1.77 -2.94
C ALA A 96 -0.11 0.68 -1.85
N ALA A 97 -1.18 0.61 -1.08
CA ALA A 97 -1.38 -0.43 -0.08
C ALA A 97 -1.55 -1.81 -0.72
N VAL A 98 -2.28 -1.92 -1.82
CA VAL A 98 -2.39 -3.17 -2.60
C VAL A 98 -1.02 -3.59 -3.13
N ASP A 99 -0.26 -2.68 -3.71
CA ASP A 99 1.09 -2.95 -4.20
C ASP A 99 2.01 -3.46 -3.09
N TYR A 100 1.91 -2.88 -1.91
CA TYR A 100 2.66 -3.34 -0.75
C TYR A 100 2.27 -4.78 -0.36
N ILE A 101 0.98 -5.08 -0.27
CA ILE A 101 0.49 -6.44 0.01
C ILE A 101 1.05 -7.43 -1.01
N LEU A 102 0.98 -7.10 -2.30
CA LEU A 102 1.51 -7.96 -3.35
C LEU A 102 3.02 -8.17 -3.21
N SER A 103 3.76 -7.13 -2.86
CA SER A 103 5.21 -7.22 -2.68
C SER A 103 5.60 -8.19 -1.57
N ILE A 104 4.90 -8.17 -0.45
CA ILE A 104 5.22 -9.05 0.69
C ILE A 104 4.69 -10.47 0.53
N THR A 105 3.60 -10.66 -0.18
CA THR A 105 3.03 -11.99 -0.45
C THR A 105 3.81 -12.73 -1.54
N MET A 106 4.22 -12.03 -2.60
CA MET A 106 5.00 -12.60 -3.69
C MET A 106 6.41 -13.00 -3.27
N GLN A 107 7.02 -12.29 -2.31
CA GLN A 107 8.35 -12.62 -1.81
C GLN A 107 8.39 -13.91 -1.01
N LYS A 108 7.29 -14.29 -0.38
CA LYS A 108 7.25 -15.46 0.52
C LYS A 108 6.91 -16.77 -0.17
N GLY A 109 6.30 -16.76 -1.33
CA GLY A 109 5.62 -17.94 -1.81
C GLY A 109 5.93 -18.41 -3.20
N THR A 110 6.56 -17.61 -4.03
CA THR A 110 6.75 -18.04 -5.41
C THR A 110 7.94 -17.36 -6.02
N SER A 111 8.96 -18.13 -6.19
CA SER A 111 9.73 -17.98 -7.42
C SER A 111 8.78 -18.28 -8.57
N PRO A 112 8.71 -17.42 -9.57
CA PRO A 112 8.04 -17.74 -10.81
C PRO A 112 8.67 -18.97 -11.46
#